data_208c185f2d23c4a3819b1d000b51fe64
#
_entry.id   208c185f2d23c4a3819b1d000b51fe64
#
_cell.length_a   1.000
_cell.length_b   1.000
_cell.length_c   1.000
_cell.angle_alpha   90.00
_cell.angle_beta   90.00
_cell.angle_gamma   90.00
#
_symmetry.space_group_name_H-M   'P 1'
#
loop_
_entity.id
_entity.type
_entity.pdbx_description
1 polymer ?
#
loop_
_entity_poly.entity_id
_entity_poly.type
_entity_poly.pdbx_seq_one_letter_code
_entity_poly.pdbx_strand_id
1 'polypeptide(L)'
;MFKLDFWPLNGLDSRVAGKLLLAQMYEELTGEEMPPIEKAPRGKPYFPGSDLHFSITHTKNTVFCAIADTQIGIDAEELTRKVSPYLA
;
A
#
# COMPACT_ATOMS: atom_id res chain seq x y z
N MET A 1 2.75 -14.60 3.34
CA MET A 1 1.90 -13.65 4.07
C MET A 1 1.59 -12.47 3.17
N PHE A 2 0.34 -12.03 3.16
CA PHE A 2 -0.09 -10.94 2.30
C PHE A 2 -1.20 -10.19 3.01
N LYS A 3 -1.10 -8.87 3.07
CA LYS A 3 -2.15 -8.03 3.65
C LYS A 3 -2.44 -6.89 2.68
N LEU A 4 -3.73 -6.67 2.40
CA LEU A 4 -4.19 -5.58 1.56
C LEU A 4 -5.23 -4.78 2.34
N ASP A 5 -5.11 -3.47 2.29
CA ASP A 5 -6.09 -2.60 2.93
C ASP A 5 -6.28 -1.35 2.08
N PHE A 6 -7.31 -0.58 2.37
CA PHE A 6 -7.60 0.63 1.63
C PHE A 6 -8.33 1.64 2.50
N TRP A 7 -8.18 2.91 2.13
CA TRP A 7 -8.87 4.01 2.81
C TRP A 7 -9.49 4.94 1.76
N PRO A 8 -10.67 5.51 2.05
CA PRO A 8 -11.18 6.58 1.23
C PRO A 8 -10.30 7.80 1.44
N LEU A 9 -10.03 8.55 0.39
CA LEU A 9 -9.13 9.70 0.50
C LEU A 9 -9.78 10.89 1.20
N ASN A 10 -11.06 11.10 0.98
CA ASN A 10 -11.78 12.22 1.62
C ASN A 10 -11.05 13.56 1.50
N GLY A 11 -10.48 13.82 0.33
CA GLY A 11 -9.78 15.08 0.10
C GLY A 11 -8.31 15.08 0.51
N LEU A 12 -7.80 14.00 1.10
CA LEU A 12 -6.40 13.94 1.46
C LEU A 12 -5.55 13.66 0.23
N ASP A 13 -4.32 14.15 0.27
CA ASP A 13 -3.33 13.85 -0.76
C ASP A 13 -3.05 12.35 -0.70
N SER A 14 -3.09 11.67 -1.85
CA SER A 14 -2.89 10.23 -1.90
C SER A 14 -1.53 9.79 -1.39
N ARG A 15 -0.50 10.62 -1.53
CA ARG A 15 0.83 10.27 -1.03
C ARG A 15 0.88 10.30 0.48
N VAL A 16 0.21 11.26 1.09
CA VAL A 16 0.14 11.36 2.54
C VAL A 16 -0.71 10.20 3.09
N ALA A 17 -1.87 9.99 2.50
CA ALA A 17 -2.77 8.92 2.93
C ALA A 17 -2.11 7.55 2.77
N GLY A 18 -1.38 7.33 1.66
CA GLY A 18 -0.69 6.07 1.43
C GLY A 18 0.36 5.78 2.49
N LYS A 19 1.13 6.79 2.89
CA LYS A 19 2.14 6.59 3.92
C LYS A 19 1.51 6.30 5.27
N LEU A 20 0.43 6.99 5.61
CA LEU A 20 -0.26 6.77 6.87
C LEU A 20 -0.87 5.37 6.93
N LEU A 21 -1.49 4.94 5.83
CA LEU A 21 -2.07 3.61 5.76
C LEU A 21 -0.97 2.54 5.87
N LEU A 22 0.14 2.73 5.17
CA LEU A 22 1.24 1.79 5.23
C LEU A 22 1.80 1.70 6.65
N ALA A 23 1.97 2.84 7.33
CA ALA A 23 2.49 2.86 8.68
C ALA A 23 1.57 2.10 9.64
N GLN A 24 0.27 2.29 9.50
CA GLN A 24 -0.69 1.59 10.33
C GLN A 24 -0.66 0.08 10.07
N MET A 25 -0.62 -0.31 8.80
CA MET A 25 -0.56 -1.72 8.45
C MET A 25 0.71 -2.38 8.97
N TYR A 26 1.84 -1.69 8.86
CA TYR A 26 3.12 -2.21 9.32
C TYR A 26 3.08 -2.44 10.83
N GLU A 27 2.57 -1.47 11.58
CA GLU A 27 2.48 -1.60 13.03
C GLU A 27 1.54 -2.73 13.44
N GLU A 28 0.42 -2.86 12.76
CA GLU A 28 -0.52 -3.95 13.05
C GLU A 28 0.10 -5.32 12.76
N LEU A 29 0.93 -5.39 11.74
CA LEU A 29 1.49 -6.65 11.30
C LEU A 29 2.71 -7.07 12.13
N THR A 30 3.54 -6.13 12.50
CA THR A 30 4.81 -6.43 13.17
C THR A 30 4.85 -6.03 14.65
N GLY A 31 3.94 -5.17 15.07
CA GLY A 31 3.97 -4.61 16.42
C GLY A 31 5.05 -3.54 16.59
N GLU A 32 5.69 -3.15 15.51
CA GLU A 32 6.77 -2.16 15.55
C GLU A 32 6.48 -0.96 14.68
N GLU A 33 7.15 0.14 14.95
CA GLU A 33 7.01 1.33 14.15
C GLU A 33 7.60 1.12 12.76
N MET A 34 6.96 1.67 11.74
CA MET A 34 7.41 1.52 10.37
C MET A 34 8.79 2.16 10.19
N PRO A 35 9.74 1.44 9.58
CA PRO A 35 11.07 2.01 9.34
C PRO A 35 11.05 3.04 8.23
N PRO A 36 12.09 3.83 8.07
CA PRO A 36 12.18 4.78 6.97
C PRO A 36 12.07 4.07 5.62
N ILE A 37 11.43 4.74 4.69
CA ILE A 37 11.29 4.23 3.33
C ILE A 37 12.37 4.88 2.47
N GLU A 38 13.01 4.07 1.63
CA GLU A 38 13.97 4.58 0.64
C GLU A 38 13.48 4.25 -0.75
N LYS A 39 14.01 4.96 -1.75
CA LYS A 39 13.68 4.68 -3.13
C LYS A 39 14.80 3.92 -3.81
N ALA A 40 14.44 2.86 -4.52
CA ALA A 40 15.39 2.14 -5.34
C ALA A 40 15.85 3.02 -6.51
N PRO A 41 16.96 2.68 -7.18
CA PRO A 41 17.45 3.47 -8.31
C PRO A 41 16.39 3.71 -9.38
N ARG A 42 15.41 2.82 -9.50
CA ARG A 42 14.33 2.99 -10.46
C ARG A 42 13.13 3.71 -9.88
N GLY A 43 13.26 4.26 -8.69
CA GLY A 43 12.21 5.04 -8.09
C GLY A 43 11.16 4.29 -7.30
N LYS A 44 11.22 2.96 -7.23
CA LYS A 44 10.24 2.20 -6.44
C LYS A 44 10.60 2.28 -4.95
N PRO A 45 9.68 2.69 -4.08
CA PRO A 45 9.99 2.75 -2.64
C PRO A 45 10.05 1.36 -2.02
N TYR A 46 10.88 1.21 -1.00
CA TYR A 46 11.04 -0.07 -0.32
C TYR A 46 11.54 0.14 1.11
N PHE A 47 11.49 -0.94 1.92
CA PHE A 47 12.02 -0.92 3.28
C PHE A 47 13.43 -1.50 3.24
N PRO A 48 14.47 -0.67 3.45
CA PRO A 48 15.83 -1.19 3.42
C PRO A 48 16.08 -2.16 4.58
N GLY A 49 16.73 -3.28 4.28
CA GLY A 49 17.06 -4.26 5.31
C GLY A 49 15.90 -5.11 5.80
N SER A 50 14.75 -5.03 5.16
CA SER A 50 13.58 -5.79 5.58
C SER A 50 13.21 -6.84 4.54
N ASP A 51 12.62 -7.95 5.00
CA ASP A 51 12.10 -8.97 4.10
C ASP A 51 10.68 -8.63 3.66
N LEU A 52 10.11 -7.55 4.18
CA LEU A 52 8.76 -7.15 3.80
C LEU A 52 8.80 -6.23 2.58
N HIS A 53 7.84 -6.44 1.71
CA HIS A 53 7.67 -5.61 0.51
C HIS A 53 6.30 -4.96 0.57
N PHE A 54 6.17 -3.79 -0.03
CA PHE A 54 4.87 -3.13 -0.06
C PHE A 54 4.62 -2.50 -1.42
N SER A 55 3.35 -2.21 -1.69
CA SER A 55 2.95 -1.50 -2.89
C SER A 55 1.80 -0.58 -2.51
N ILE A 56 1.83 0.65 -3.03
CA ILE A 56 0.79 1.64 -2.78
C ILE A 56 0.28 2.12 -4.13
N THR A 57 -1.02 2.15 -4.28
CA THR A 57 -1.63 2.69 -5.49
C THR A 57 -2.91 3.42 -5.11
N HIS A 58 -3.48 4.19 -6.00
CA HIS A 58 -4.70 4.91 -5.68
C HIS A 58 -5.53 5.17 -6.92
N THR A 59 -6.83 5.36 -6.67
CA THR A 59 -7.73 5.92 -7.65
C THR A 59 -7.98 7.37 -7.24
N LYS A 60 -8.93 8.03 -7.88
CA LYS A 60 -9.31 9.38 -7.53
C LYS A 60 -9.78 9.50 -6.07
N ASN A 61 -10.45 8.49 -5.57
CA ASN A 61 -11.12 8.56 -4.27
C ASN A 61 -10.61 7.61 -3.20
N THR A 62 -9.72 6.71 -3.54
CA THR A 62 -9.30 5.64 -2.61
C THR A 62 -7.82 5.33 -2.76
N VAL A 63 -7.14 5.12 -1.65
CA VAL A 63 -5.75 4.66 -1.66
C VAL A 63 -5.73 3.20 -1.21
N PHE A 64 -4.90 2.39 -1.86
CA PHE A 64 -4.74 0.98 -1.55
C PHE A 64 -3.29 0.72 -1.17
N CYS A 65 -3.07 -0.14 -0.19
CA CYS A 65 -1.73 -0.52 0.21
C CYS A 65 -1.68 -2.01 0.47
N ALA A 66 -0.63 -2.66 0.00
CA ALA A 66 -0.42 -4.08 0.24
C ALA A 66 0.97 -4.29 0.82
N ILE A 67 1.09 -5.24 1.76
CA ILE A 67 2.36 -5.65 2.34
C ILE A 67 2.43 -7.17 2.24
N ALA A 68 3.59 -7.69 1.85
CA ALA A 68 3.81 -9.13 1.75
C ALA A 68 5.27 -9.46 2.04
N ASP A 69 5.54 -10.73 2.31
CA ASP A 69 6.91 -11.20 2.50
C ASP A 69 7.53 -11.67 1.18
N THR A 70 6.86 -11.42 0.07
CA THR A 70 7.40 -11.65 -1.27
C THR A 70 7.21 -10.37 -2.07
N GLN A 71 7.93 -10.24 -3.17
CA GLN A 71 7.80 -9.06 -4.00
C GLN A 71 6.40 -8.98 -4.61
N ILE A 72 5.77 -7.83 -4.51
CA ILE A 72 4.40 -7.63 -4.97
C ILE A 72 4.26 -6.32 -5.72
N GLY A 73 3.18 -6.22 -6.48
CA GLY A 73 2.75 -4.98 -7.08
C GLY A 73 1.23 -5.02 -7.19
N ILE A 74 0.60 -3.89 -6.99
CA ILE A 74 -0.85 -3.79 -7.12
C ILE A 74 -1.18 -2.63 -8.06
N ASP A 75 -2.33 -2.73 -8.70
CA ASP A 75 -2.82 -1.72 -9.62
C ASP A 75 -4.25 -1.37 -9.19
N ALA A 76 -4.46 -0.10 -8.86
CA ALA A 76 -5.77 0.34 -8.36
C ALA A 76 -6.87 0.14 -9.39
N GLU A 77 -6.56 0.33 -10.67
CA GLU A 77 -7.57 0.15 -11.70
C GLU A 77 -8.00 -1.30 -11.76
N GLU A 78 -7.07 -2.21 -11.68
CA GLU A 78 -7.39 -3.63 -11.74
C GLU A 78 -8.12 -4.07 -10.47
N LEU A 79 -7.72 -3.55 -9.31
CA LEU A 79 -8.44 -3.86 -8.07
C LEU A 79 -9.88 -3.37 -8.15
N THR A 80 -10.09 -2.17 -8.65
CA THR A 80 -11.43 -1.62 -8.78
C THR A 80 -12.28 -2.48 -9.72
N ARG A 81 -11.70 -2.93 -10.81
CA ARG A 81 -12.42 -3.76 -11.75
C ARG A 81 -12.81 -5.10 -11.15
N LYS A 82 -11.92 -5.69 -10.36
CA LYS A 82 -12.17 -7.02 -9.82
C LYS A 82 -13.14 -7.04 -8.67
N VAL A 83 -13.20 -5.97 -7.91
CA VAL A 83 -14.10 -5.93 -6.77
C VAL A 83 -15.33 -5.11 -7.03
N SER A 84 -15.45 -4.58 -8.20
CA SER A 84 -16.59 -3.76 -8.51
C SER A 84 -17.81 -4.64 -8.51
N PRO A 85 -18.73 -4.23 -7.81
CA PRO A 85 -19.85 -5.07 -7.57
C PRO A 85 -20.68 -5.34 -8.72
N TYR A 86 -20.48 -4.73 -9.65
CA TYR A 86 -21.30 -4.93 -10.72
C TYR A 86 -20.96 -6.14 -11.10
N LEU A 87 -19.98 -6.26 -10.56
CA LEU A 87 -19.55 -7.30 -10.68
C LEU A 87 -20.61 -7.90 -10.56
N ALA A 88 -21.11 -7.33 -10.30
CA ALA A 88 -22.03 -7.66 -10.57
C ALA A 88 -22.51 -7.56 -11.36
#